data_b929f77dcc673e15a49125a410a766f7
#
_entry.id   b929f77dcc673e15a49125a410a766f7
#
_cell.length_a   1.000
_cell.length_b   1.000
_cell.length_c   1.000
_cell.angle_alpha   90.00
_cell.angle_beta   90.00
_cell.angle_gamma   90.00
#
_symmetry.space_group_name_H-M   'P 1'
#
loop_
_entity.id
_entity.type
_entity.pdbx_description
1 polymer ?
#
loop_
_entity_poly.entity_id
_entity_poly.type
_entity_poly.pdbx_seq_one_letter_code
_entity_poly.pdbx_strand_id
1 'polypeptide(L)'
;LENIKNYSVGIDLEKALANPGSAHDVVLRDGDVLYIPQLQSTVKINGAVTYPNSVTYTEGMSVGNCLSQAGGYNDIARKYPIVIYMNGKVATTKKCFIFFKRYPKVEPGCEIVVPTKTQRDRKTSLAEVLSIASSTTSMAAMVTSIINTLK
;
A
#
# COMPACT_ATOMS: atom_id res chain seq x y z
N LEU A 1 6.93 -34.55 9.03
CA LEU A 1 6.29 -33.48 9.84
C LEU A 1 5.73 -32.46 8.87
N GLU A 2 4.42 -32.56 8.59
CA GLU A 2 3.70 -31.57 7.79
C GLU A 2 3.81 -30.22 8.48
N ASN A 3 4.35 -29.22 7.78
CA ASN A 3 4.26 -27.83 8.15
C ASN A 3 2.78 -27.43 8.12
N ILE A 4 2.11 -27.50 9.26
CA ILE A 4 0.77 -26.96 9.43
C ILE A 4 0.87 -25.45 9.20
N LYS A 5 0.49 -25.01 8.02
CA LYS A 5 0.40 -23.58 7.70
C LYS A 5 -0.81 -23.04 8.39
N ASN A 6 -0.60 -22.32 9.50
CA ASN A 6 -1.67 -21.55 10.13
C ASN A 6 -2.05 -20.39 9.25
N TYR A 7 -3.31 -20.29 8.86
CA TYR A 7 -3.87 -19.18 8.12
C TYR A 7 -4.63 -18.27 9.08
N SER A 8 -4.30 -16.99 9.09
CA SER A 8 -5.05 -16.00 9.85
C SER A 8 -6.26 -15.53 9.04
N VAL A 9 -7.45 -15.71 9.59
CA VAL A 9 -8.72 -15.28 9.00
C VAL A 9 -9.27 -14.11 9.83
N GLY A 10 -9.54 -12.96 9.19
CA GLY A 10 -10.14 -11.83 9.86
C GLY A 10 -11.65 -12.02 10.07
N ILE A 11 -12.08 -12.05 11.31
CA ILE A 11 -13.49 -12.19 11.70
C ILE A 11 -14.07 -10.84 12.11
N ASP A 12 -15.30 -10.53 11.67
CA ASP A 12 -16.09 -9.40 12.14
C ASP A 12 -17.01 -9.89 13.25
N LEU A 13 -16.47 -9.93 14.47
CA LEU A 13 -17.16 -10.52 15.61
C LEU A 13 -18.50 -9.83 15.92
N GLU A 14 -18.59 -8.53 15.74
CA GLU A 14 -19.84 -7.77 15.96
C GLU A 14 -20.94 -8.24 15.01
N LYS A 15 -20.63 -8.40 13.73
CA LYS A 15 -21.58 -8.89 12.73
C LYS A 15 -21.92 -10.38 12.89
N ALA A 16 -20.93 -11.18 13.29
CA ALA A 16 -21.15 -12.60 13.56
C ALA A 16 -22.13 -12.79 14.74
N LEU A 17 -21.95 -12.03 15.81
CA LEU A 17 -22.84 -12.08 16.99
C LEU A 17 -24.22 -11.51 16.72
N ALA A 18 -24.32 -10.46 15.90
CA ALA A 18 -25.60 -9.84 15.54
C ALA A 18 -26.46 -10.75 14.63
N ASN A 19 -25.83 -11.58 13.79
CA ASN A 19 -26.52 -12.44 12.82
C ASN A 19 -25.87 -13.84 12.79
N PRO A 20 -26.14 -14.70 13.76
CA PRO A 20 -25.67 -16.09 13.77
C PRO A 20 -26.12 -16.85 12.51
N GLY A 21 -25.22 -17.65 11.94
CA GLY A 21 -25.45 -18.40 10.70
C GLY A 21 -25.32 -17.60 9.41
N SER A 22 -24.90 -16.30 9.48
CA SER A 22 -24.61 -15.48 8.31
C SER A 22 -23.23 -15.79 7.71
N ALA A 23 -22.93 -15.23 6.55
CA ALA A 23 -21.59 -15.32 5.92
C ALA A 23 -20.45 -14.72 6.77
N HIS A 24 -20.77 -13.99 7.83
CA HIS A 24 -19.82 -13.43 8.80
C HIS A 24 -19.57 -14.36 9.99
N ASP A 25 -20.43 -15.36 10.18
CA ASP A 25 -20.35 -16.35 11.26
C ASP A 25 -19.47 -17.52 10.80
N VAL A 26 -18.25 -17.55 11.30
CA VAL A 26 -17.27 -18.59 10.95
C VAL A 26 -17.41 -19.76 11.90
N VAL A 27 -17.66 -20.95 11.35
CA VAL A 27 -17.71 -22.17 12.13
C VAL A 27 -16.31 -22.59 12.56
N LEU A 28 -16.05 -22.57 13.86
CA LEU A 28 -14.79 -23.02 14.44
C LEU A 28 -14.70 -24.54 14.44
N ARG A 29 -13.53 -25.07 14.18
CA ARG A 29 -13.20 -26.51 14.19
C ARG A 29 -12.24 -26.83 15.34
N ASP A 30 -12.11 -28.09 15.65
CA ASP A 30 -11.12 -28.55 16.63
C ASP A 30 -9.70 -28.16 16.14
N GLY A 31 -8.95 -27.54 17.04
CA GLY A 31 -7.61 -26.99 16.73
C GLY A 31 -7.57 -25.54 16.25
N ASP A 32 -8.71 -24.91 16.01
CA ASP A 32 -8.75 -23.47 15.69
C ASP A 32 -8.47 -22.62 16.94
N VAL A 33 -7.72 -21.53 16.75
CA VAL A 33 -7.40 -20.59 17.83
C VAL A 33 -8.06 -19.25 17.55
N LEU A 34 -8.95 -18.83 18.44
CA LEU A 34 -9.54 -17.50 18.40
C LEU A 34 -8.63 -16.51 19.16
N TYR A 35 -8.00 -15.58 18.44
CA TYR A 35 -7.19 -14.52 19.04
C TYR A 35 -7.98 -13.22 19.12
N ILE A 36 -8.21 -12.74 20.35
CA ILE A 36 -8.83 -11.43 20.61
C ILE A 36 -7.75 -10.49 21.13
N PRO A 37 -7.25 -9.56 20.30
CA PRO A 37 -6.21 -8.63 20.70
C PRO A 37 -6.73 -7.60 21.70
N GLN A 38 -5.85 -7.13 22.59
CA GLN A 38 -6.17 -5.99 23.45
C GLN A 38 -6.28 -4.71 22.60
N LEU A 39 -7.21 -3.83 22.99
CA LEU A 39 -7.37 -2.54 22.34
C LEU A 39 -6.10 -1.71 22.50
N GLN A 40 -5.44 -1.41 21.39
CA GLN A 40 -4.27 -0.54 21.35
C GLN A 40 -4.71 0.85 20.90
N SER A 41 -4.35 1.88 21.68
CA SER A 41 -4.63 3.29 21.34
C SER A 41 -3.59 3.89 20.40
N THR A 42 -2.77 3.09 19.73
CA THR A 42 -1.72 3.54 18.82
C THR A 42 -1.95 3.02 17.41
N VAL A 43 -1.44 3.75 16.43
CA VAL A 43 -1.38 3.37 15.02
C VAL A 43 0.07 3.15 14.66
N LYS A 44 0.40 1.99 14.14
CA LYS A 44 1.74 1.65 13.69
C LYS A 44 1.93 2.01 12.23
N ILE A 45 3.05 2.64 11.88
CA ILE A 45 3.36 3.08 10.52
C ILE A 45 4.66 2.44 10.08
N ASN A 46 4.61 1.63 9.03
CA ASN A 46 5.73 0.85 8.53
C ASN A 46 5.87 0.96 7.00
N GLY A 47 6.99 0.45 6.50
CA GLY A 47 7.30 0.33 5.08
C GLY A 47 8.06 1.54 4.53
N ALA A 48 7.73 1.97 3.33
CA ALA A 48 8.46 3.01 2.60
C ALA A 48 8.08 4.43 3.07
N VAL A 49 8.26 4.71 4.36
CA VAL A 49 8.14 6.03 4.98
C VAL A 49 9.51 6.52 5.42
N THR A 50 9.65 7.82 5.69
CA THR A 50 10.93 8.40 6.11
C THR A 50 11.35 7.87 7.48
N TYR A 51 10.41 7.83 8.45
CA TYR A 51 10.63 7.31 9.80
C TYR A 51 9.50 6.39 10.23
N PRO A 52 9.68 5.05 10.13
CA PRO A 52 8.72 4.11 10.67
C PRO A 52 8.56 4.33 12.18
N ASN A 53 7.34 4.54 12.64
CA ASN A 53 7.04 4.82 14.04
C ASN A 53 5.63 4.35 14.43
N SER A 54 5.29 4.53 15.70
CA SER A 54 3.94 4.34 16.22
C SER A 54 3.45 5.68 16.78
N VAL A 55 2.25 6.09 16.34
CA VAL A 55 1.63 7.34 16.76
C VAL A 55 0.38 7.07 17.59
N THR A 56 0.06 7.93 18.53
CA THR A 56 -1.16 7.82 19.33
C THR A 56 -2.37 8.06 18.42
N TYR A 57 -3.35 7.18 18.49
CA TYR A 57 -4.61 7.35 17.76
C TYR A 57 -5.43 8.50 18.34
N THR A 58 -5.95 9.34 17.48
CA THR A 58 -6.92 10.37 17.81
C THR A 58 -8.16 10.17 16.94
N GLU A 59 -9.34 10.37 17.49
CA GLU A 59 -10.59 10.21 16.74
C GLU A 59 -10.60 11.09 15.50
N GLY A 60 -11.02 10.53 14.36
CA GLY A 60 -11.01 11.24 13.08
C GLY A 60 -9.64 11.32 12.39
N MET A 61 -8.61 10.68 12.92
CA MET A 61 -7.28 10.66 12.32
C MET A 61 -7.30 10.02 10.94
N SER A 62 -6.67 10.68 9.97
CA SER A 62 -6.55 10.19 8.60
C SER A 62 -5.20 9.51 8.35
N VAL A 63 -5.14 8.65 7.33
CA VAL A 63 -3.86 8.07 6.86
C VAL A 63 -2.85 9.16 6.50
N GLY A 64 -3.30 10.29 5.94
CA GLY A 64 -2.43 11.43 5.63
C GLY A 64 -1.78 12.02 6.89
N ASN A 65 -2.55 12.20 7.96
CA ASN A 65 -2.04 12.71 9.24
C ASN A 65 -1.01 11.75 9.85
N CYS A 66 -1.27 10.44 9.81
CA CYS A 66 -0.33 9.42 10.27
C CYS A 66 0.98 9.47 9.47
N LEU A 67 0.89 9.53 8.16
CA LEU A 67 2.07 9.60 7.29
C LEU A 67 2.88 10.89 7.51
N SER A 68 2.22 12.02 7.76
CA SER A 68 2.93 13.28 8.09
C SER A 68 3.76 13.14 9.37
N GLN A 69 3.23 12.44 10.38
CA GLN A 69 3.95 12.17 11.63
C GLN A 69 5.12 11.17 11.46
N ALA A 70 5.07 10.36 10.39
CA ALA A 70 6.17 9.47 9.98
C ALA A 70 7.17 10.15 9.01
N GLY A 71 7.11 11.47 8.84
CA GLY A 71 7.98 12.22 7.92
C GLY A 71 7.60 12.06 6.45
N GLY A 72 6.42 11.52 6.14
CA GLY A 72 5.94 11.33 4.78
C GLY A 72 6.49 10.10 4.08
N TYR A 73 6.27 10.05 2.77
CA TYR A 73 6.77 8.98 1.91
C TYR A 73 8.25 9.17 1.58
N ASN A 74 9.02 8.09 1.58
CA ASN A 74 10.37 8.11 1.03
C ASN A 74 10.37 8.00 -0.51
N ASP A 75 11.55 8.10 -1.15
CA ASP A 75 11.68 8.13 -2.62
C ASP A 75 11.24 6.84 -3.32
N ILE A 76 11.34 5.71 -2.65
CA ILE A 76 10.95 4.40 -3.17
C ILE A 76 9.50 4.05 -2.85
N ALA A 77 8.75 4.93 -2.20
CA ALA A 77 7.40 4.67 -1.77
C ALA A 77 6.41 4.58 -2.94
N ARG A 78 5.58 3.54 -2.93
CA ARG A 78 4.36 3.49 -3.71
C ARG A 78 3.26 4.21 -2.92
N LYS A 79 2.78 5.36 -3.42
CA LYS A 79 1.83 6.25 -2.73
C LYS A 79 0.39 5.67 -2.66
N TYR A 80 0.28 4.39 -2.30
CA TYR A 80 -0.96 3.63 -2.06
C TYR A 80 -0.80 2.83 -0.76
N PRO A 81 -0.90 3.49 0.40
CA PRO A 81 -0.80 2.82 1.69
C PRO A 81 -1.92 1.80 1.87
N ILE A 82 -1.61 0.77 2.61
CA ILE A 82 -2.48 -0.32 3.00
C ILE A 82 -2.71 -0.19 4.50
N VAL A 83 -3.94 -0.38 4.96
CA VAL A 83 -4.28 -0.40 6.38
C VAL A 83 -4.64 -1.82 6.76
N ILE A 84 -3.96 -2.35 7.76
CA ILE A 84 -4.21 -3.67 8.36
C ILE A 84 -4.86 -3.41 9.72
N TYR A 85 -6.08 -3.89 9.89
CA TYR A 85 -6.82 -3.75 11.14
C TYR A 85 -6.47 -4.85 12.12
N MET A 86 -6.75 -4.64 13.41
CA MET A 86 -6.48 -5.64 14.47
C MET A 86 -7.20 -6.97 14.25
N ASN A 87 -8.34 -6.96 13.57
CA ASN A 87 -9.08 -8.16 13.20
C ASN A 87 -8.54 -8.88 11.95
N GLY A 88 -7.35 -8.52 11.47
CA GLY A 88 -6.73 -9.11 10.28
C GLY A 88 -7.31 -8.65 8.94
N LYS A 89 -8.35 -7.82 8.93
CA LYS A 89 -8.85 -7.23 7.69
C LYS A 89 -7.82 -6.28 7.08
N VAL A 90 -7.74 -6.27 5.76
CA VAL A 90 -6.83 -5.41 5.00
C VAL A 90 -7.63 -4.50 4.09
N ALA A 91 -7.40 -3.19 4.20
CA ALA A 91 -7.99 -2.19 3.34
C ALA A 91 -6.92 -1.45 2.55
N THR A 92 -7.14 -1.31 1.24
CA THR A 92 -6.21 -0.65 0.33
C THR A 92 -6.73 0.71 -0.10
N THR A 93 -5.81 1.64 -0.38
CA THR A 93 -6.14 2.93 -0.97
C THR A 93 -6.72 2.72 -2.37
N LYS A 94 -7.92 3.23 -2.62
CA LYS A 94 -8.59 3.16 -3.92
C LYS A 94 -8.38 4.46 -4.70
N LYS A 95 -8.19 4.35 -6.02
CA LYS A 95 -8.29 5.49 -6.92
C LYS A 95 -9.78 5.81 -7.10
N CYS A 96 -10.16 7.04 -6.79
CA CYS A 96 -11.48 7.55 -7.09
C CYS A 96 -11.30 8.68 -8.11
N PHE A 97 -11.71 8.45 -9.36
CA PHE A 97 -11.43 9.37 -10.46
C PHE A 97 -9.93 9.60 -10.74
N ILE A 98 -9.57 10.43 -11.73
CA ILE A 98 -8.19 10.57 -12.24
C ILE A 98 -7.24 11.17 -11.18
N PHE A 99 -7.74 12.01 -10.27
CA PHE A 99 -6.90 12.78 -9.34
C PHE A 99 -7.14 12.50 -7.85
N PHE A 100 -8.25 11.83 -7.49
CA PHE A 100 -8.60 11.64 -6.09
C PHE A 100 -8.24 10.25 -5.60
N LYS A 101 -7.62 10.18 -4.41
CA LYS A 101 -7.36 8.95 -3.68
C LYS A 101 -8.29 8.88 -2.49
N ARG A 102 -8.98 7.76 -2.32
CA ARG A 102 -9.74 7.47 -1.12
C ARG A 102 -8.92 6.56 -0.22
N TYR A 103 -8.47 7.12 0.87
CA TYR A 103 -7.75 6.35 1.88
C TYR A 103 -8.74 5.55 2.74
N PRO A 104 -8.32 4.38 3.25
CA PRO A 104 -9.07 3.64 4.25
C PRO A 104 -9.23 4.45 5.55
N LYS A 105 -10.24 4.11 6.34
CA LYS A 105 -10.41 4.67 7.68
C LYS A 105 -9.30 4.15 8.59
N VAL A 106 -8.77 5.03 9.43
CA VAL A 106 -7.80 4.65 10.47
C VAL A 106 -8.58 4.31 11.73
N GLU A 107 -8.22 3.20 12.37
CA GLU A 107 -8.81 2.73 13.62
C GLU A 107 -7.71 2.48 14.65
N PRO A 108 -8.03 2.53 15.95
CA PRO A 108 -7.03 2.28 16.98
C PRO A 108 -6.44 0.86 16.82
N GLY A 109 -5.14 0.73 17.01
CA GLY A 109 -4.41 -0.53 16.87
C GLY A 109 -4.15 -0.97 15.43
N CYS A 110 -4.55 -0.22 14.41
CA CYS A 110 -4.26 -0.58 13.03
C CYS A 110 -2.79 -0.33 12.67
N GLU A 111 -2.35 -1.02 11.63
CA GLU A 111 -1.03 -0.83 11.03
C GLU A 111 -1.17 -0.26 9.62
N ILE A 112 -0.47 0.84 9.35
CA ILE A 112 -0.38 1.46 8.04
C ILE A 112 0.92 1.01 7.40
N VAL A 113 0.82 0.28 6.30
CA VAL A 113 1.99 -0.21 5.55
C VAL A 113 2.08 0.52 4.21
N VAL A 114 3.22 1.18 3.98
CA VAL A 114 3.50 1.84 2.70
C VAL A 114 4.37 0.90 1.86
N PRO A 115 3.86 0.33 0.76
CA PRO A 115 4.63 -0.56 -0.09
C PRO A 115 5.70 0.21 -0.89
N THR A 116 6.75 -0.49 -1.29
CA THR A 116 7.77 0.03 -2.20
C THR A 116 7.32 -0.04 -3.66
N LYS A 117 7.86 0.82 -4.49
CA LYS A 117 7.71 0.72 -5.95
C LYS A 117 8.44 -0.53 -6.45
N THR A 118 7.73 -1.36 -7.18
CA THR A 118 8.37 -2.45 -7.94
C THR A 118 9.14 -1.86 -9.12
N GLN A 119 10.14 -2.56 -9.65
CA GLN A 119 10.89 -2.09 -10.83
C GLN A 119 9.98 -1.73 -12.01
N ARG A 120 8.84 -2.38 -12.17
CA ARG A 120 7.79 -2.05 -13.16
C ARG A 120 7.12 -0.69 -12.92
N ASP A 121 7.10 -0.20 -11.69
CA ASP A 121 6.51 1.10 -11.33
C ASP A 121 7.53 2.25 -11.44
N ARG A 122 8.80 1.95 -11.68
CA ARG A 122 9.81 2.93 -12.11
C ARG A 122 9.50 3.30 -13.55
N LYS A 123 8.57 4.21 -13.72
CA LYS A 123 8.44 4.91 -14.99
C LYS A 123 9.79 5.57 -15.25
N THR A 124 10.38 5.25 -16.39
CA THR A 124 11.49 5.98 -16.98
C THR A 124 11.29 7.46 -16.69
N SER A 125 12.26 8.11 -16.07
CA SER A 125 12.11 9.53 -15.75
C SER A 125 11.93 10.28 -17.07
N LEU A 126 11.19 11.38 -17.04
CA LEU A 126 11.05 12.25 -18.24
C LEU A 126 12.41 12.57 -18.87
N ALA A 127 13.47 12.68 -18.05
CA ALA A 127 14.83 12.88 -18.49
C ALA A 127 15.38 11.69 -19.29
N GLU A 128 15.08 10.45 -18.89
CA GLU A 128 15.47 9.24 -19.65
C GLU A 128 14.70 9.13 -20.97
N VAL A 129 13.41 9.47 -20.98
CA VAL A 129 12.61 9.50 -22.21
C VAL A 129 13.13 10.59 -23.15
N LEU A 130 13.46 11.76 -22.63
CA LEU A 130 14.05 12.85 -23.43
C LEU A 130 15.45 12.50 -23.95
N SER A 131 16.28 11.79 -23.18
CA SER A 131 17.60 11.36 -23.63
C SER A 131 17.51 10.33 -24.76
N ILE A 132 16.54 9.41 -24.70
CA ILE A 132 16.29 8.46 -25.79
C ILE A 132 15.76 9.20 -27.03
N ALA A 133 14.86 10.15 -26.87
CA ALA A 133 14.33 10.96 -27.97
C ALA A 133 15.42 11.81 -28.63
N SER A 134 16.33 12.40 -27.84
CA SER A 134 17.46 13.17 -28.37
C SER A 134 18.48 12.31 -29.12
N SER A 135 18.72 11.08 -28.68
CA SER A 135 19.62 10.14 -29.36
C SER A 135 19.07 9.67 -30.72
N THR A 136 17.76 9.43 -30.80
CA THR A 136 17.11 9.06 -32.07
C THR A 136 17.08 10.23 -33.07
N THR A 137 16.89 11.45 -32.59
CA THR A 137 16.95 12.66 -33.43
C THR A 137 18.37 12.90 -33.97
N SER A 138 19.40 12.63 -33.15
CA SER A 138 20.81 12.70 -33.57
C SER A 138 21.13 11.67 -34.66
N MET A 139 20.62 10.46 -34.56
CA MET A 139 20.79 9.43 -35.59
C MET A 139 20.08 9.81 -36.90
N ALA A 140 18.87 10.37 -36.83
CA ALA A 140 18.18 10.84 -38.03
C ALA A 140 18.92 11.96 -38.73
N ALA A 141 19.52 12.93 -37.98
CA ALA A 141 20.36 14.00 -38.52
C ALA A 141 21.64 13.45 -39.17
N MET A 142 22.26 12.42 -38.57
CA MET A 142 23.44 11.75 -39.13
C MET A 142 23.12 11.04 -40.46
N VAL A 143 22.02 10.32 -40.54
CA VAL A 143 21.57 9.65 -41.77
C VAL A 143 21.28 10.68 -42.87
N THR A 144 20.62 11.79 -42.53
CA THR A 144 20.33 12.86 -43.51
C THR A 144 21.60 13.51 -44.03
N SER A 145 22.61 13.71 -43.17
CA SER A 145 23.92 14.27 -43.59
C SER A 145 24.66 13.31 -44.51
N ILE A 146 24.64 12.02 -44.27
CA ILE A 146 25.26 10.99 -45.12
C ILE A 146 24.60 10.96 -46.50
N ILE A 147 23.28 11.00 -46.56
CA ILE A 147 22.52 11.01 -47.85
C ILE A 147 22.86 12.29 -48.67
N ASN A 148 23.02 13.43 -48.00
CA ASN A 148 23.39 14.67 -48.70
C ASN A 148 24.85 14.69 -49.20
N THR A 149 25.73 13.91 -48.56
CA THR A 149 27.15 13.84 -48.99
C THR A 149 27.37 12.87 -50.14
N LEU A 150 26.41 11.94 -50.36
CA LEU A 150 26.45 10.95 -51.45
C LEU A 150 25.73 11.41 -52.72
N LYS A 151 25.24 12.64 -52.80
CA LYS A 151 24.58 13.26 -53.93
C LYS A 151 25.48 14.30 -54.57
#